data_7607b13c319c9ceaf7c6f0713197ba3d
#
_entry.id   7607b13c319c9ceaf7c6f0713197ba3d
#
_cell.length_a   1.000
_cell.length_b   1.000
_cell.length_c   1.000
_cell.angle_alpha   90.00
_cell.angle_beta   90.00
_cell.angle_gamma   90.00
#
_symmetry.space_group_name_H-M   'P 1'
#
loop_
_entity.id
_entity.type
_entity.pdbx_description
1 polymer ?
#
loop_
_entity_poly.entity_id
_entity_poly.type
_entity_poly.pdbx_seq_one_letter_code
_entity_poly.pdbx_strand_id
1 'polypeptide(L)'
;MKPNLNELALFAGAGGGILGGVLLGWRTVCAVEWEAYPASVLVQRQNDGQLPAFPIWDDVQTFDGRPWRGRVDVVSGGFPCQDISCAGKGEGIEGDRSSMWKHMARIIGEVRPRYAYVENSPMLVGLGLTAVLSDLAQMGYDAKWGIMGAHHVAAPHKRDRIWIVATDTNIN
;
A
#
# COMPACT_ATOMS: atom_id res chain seq x y z
N MET A 1 -6.53 22.06 -12.24
CA MET A 1 -7.21 20.90 -11.65
C MET A 1 -6.15 19.95 -11.11
N LYS A 2 -6.27 19.47 -9.87
CA LYS A 2 -5.40 18.37 -9.40
C LYS A 2 -5.73 17.13 -10.24
N PRO A 3 -4.72 16.34 -10.70
CA PRO A 3 -4.99 15.13 -11.43
C PRO A 3 -5.78 14.17 -10.54
N ASN A 4 -6.92 13.68 -11.04
CA ASN A 4 -7.75 12.72 -10.34
C ASN A 4 -7.10 11.34 -10.55
N LEU A 5 -6.15 10.95 -9.70
CA LEU A 5 -5.42 9.69 -9.81
C LEU A 5 -6.31 8.53 -9.37
N ASN A 6 -6.38 7.49 -10.19
CA ASN A 6 -7.06 6.24 -9.84
C ASN A 6 -6.17 5.39 -8.94
N GLU A 7 -6.68 5.02 -7.77
CA GLU A 7 -5.99 4.24 -6.75
C GLU A 7 -6.48 2.79 -6.69
N LEU A 8 -5.55 1.85 -6.64
CA LEU A 8 -5.76 0.49 -6.16
C LEU A 8 -5.17 0.39 -4.74
N ALA A 9 -6.02 0.21 -3.74
CA ALA A 9 -5.62 0.14 -2.33
C ALA A 9 -5.45 -1.32 -1.89
N LEU A 10 -4.21 -1.76 -1.64
CA LEU A 10 -3.89 -3.10 -1.11
C LEU A 10 -3.78 -3.05 0.42
N PHE A 11 -4.18 -4.14 1.10
CA PHE A 11 -4.19 -4.21 2.56
C PHE A 11 -4.95 -3.02 3.17
N ALA A 12 -6.12 -2.76 2.62
CA ALA A 12 -6.85 -1.50 2.79
C ALA A 12 -7.32 -1.25 4.23
N GLY A 13 -7.38 -2.29 5.05
CA GLY A 13 -7.89 -2.20 6.41
C GLY A 13 -9.29 -1.58 6.43
N ALA A 14 -9.58 -0.80 7.44
CA ALA A 14 -10.83 -0.06 7.53
C ALA A 14 -10.84 1.25 6.68
N GLY A 15 -9.90 1.43 5.74
CA GLY A 15 -9.90 2.53 4.78
C GLY A 15 -9.21 3.82 5.25
N GLY A 16 -8.31 3.74 6.22
CA GLY A 16 -7.53 4.92 6.66
C GLY A 16 -6.65 5.49 5.55
N GLY A 17 -5.95 4.63 4.79
CA GLY A 17 -5.16 5.03 3.63
C GLY A 17 -6.02 5.59 2.51
N ILE A 18 -7.16 4.95 2.23
CA ILE A 18 -8.15 5.41 1.23
C ILE A 18 -8.63 6.82 1.55
N LEU A 19 -8.95 7.10 2.83
CA LEU A 19 -9.34 8.45 3.25
C LEU A 19 -8.23 9.47 2.98
N GLY A 20 -6.96 9.10 3.24
CA GLY A 20 -5.81 9.92 2.88
C GLY A 20 -5.75 10.21 1.38
N GLY A 21 -5.97 9.21 0.54
CA GLY A 21 -6.06 9.33 -0.92
C GLY A 21 -7.18 10.30 -1.35
N VAL A 22 -8.37 10.16 -0.76
CA VAL A 22 -9.51 11.07 -1.02
C VAL A 22 -9.16 12.52 -0.70
N LEU A 23 -8.47 12.77 0.43
CA LEU A 23 -8.01 14.12 0.80
C LEU A 23 -6.98 14.68 -0.20
N LEU A 24 -6.22 13.83 -0.87
CA LEU A 24 -5.30 14.20 -1.95
C LEU A 24 -5.99 14.36 -3.31
N GLY A 25 -7.27 14.06 -3.42
CA GLY A 25 -8.04 14.09 -4.65
C GLY A 25 -7.90 12.81 -5.49
N TRP A 26 -7.49 11.69 -4.89
CA TRP A 26 -7.46 10.39 -5.56
C TRP A 26 -8.86 9.76 -5.59
N ARG A 27 -9.07 8.87 -6.55
CA ARG A 27 -10.26 8.04 -6.67
C ARG A 27 -9.86 6.58 -6.49
N THR A 28 -10.25 5.97 -5.39
CA THR A 28 -10.10 4.52 -5.22
C THR A 28 -11.02 3.80 -6.20
N VAL A 29 -10.45 2.91 -7.01
CA VAL A 29 -11.18 2.13 -8.03
C VAL A 29 -11.33 0.66 -7.64
N CYS A 30 -10.49 0.17 -6.72
CA CYS A 30 -10.59 -1.15 -6.11
C CYS A 30 -9.81 -1.17 -4.80
N ALA A 31 -10.25 -1.97 -3.83
CA ALA A 31 -9.50 -2.28 -2.63
C ALA A 31 -9.28 -3.80 -2.49
N VAL A 32 -8.20 -4.20 -1.80
CA VAL A 32 -7.94 -5.59 -1.41
C VAL A 32 -7.81 -5.63 0.10
N GLU A 33 -8.69 -6.43 0.77
CA GLU A 33 -8.68 -6.57 2.23
C GLU A 33 -9.13 -7.98 2.62
N TRP A 34 -8.24 -8.69 3.30
CA TRP A 34 -8.45 -10.08 3.72
C TRP A 34 -9.35 -10.22 4.95
N GLU A 35 -9.19 -9.33 5.91
CA GLU A 35 -9.89 -9.41 7.18
C GLU A 35 -11.36 -9.01 7.03
N ALA A 36 -12.27 -9.92 7.41
CA ALA A 36 -13.71 -9.72 7.22
C ALA A 36 -14.25 -8.48 7.95
N TYR A 37 -13.74 -8.18 9.15
CA TYR A 37 -14.21 -7.02 9.90
C TYR A 37 -13.80 -5.69 9.25
N PRO A 38 -12.52 -5.41 8.93
CA PRO A 38 -12.15 -4.21 8.17
C PRO A 38 -12.88 -4.10 6.83
N ALA A 39 -13.03 -5.20 6.10
CA ALA A 39 -13.77 -5.20 4.83
C ALA A 39 -15.24 -4.79 5.03
N SER A 40 -15.91 -5.28 6.08
CA SER A 40 -17.28 -4.87 6.41
C SER A 40 -17.38 -3.38 6.74
N VAL A 41 -16.37 -2.81 7.40
CA VAL A 41 -16.30 -1.35 7.67
C VAL A 41 -16.19 -0.56 6.37
N LEU A 42 -15.41 -1.02 5.40
CA LEU A 42 -15.33 -0.38 4.07
C LEU A 42 -16.70 -0.38 3.38
N VAL A 43 -17.39 -1.53 3.37
CA VAL A 43 -18.74 -1.65 2.80
C VAL A 43 -19.71 -0.68 3.51
N GLN A 44 -19.68 -0.63 4.84
CA GLN A 44 -20.53 0.29 5.59
C GLN A 44 -20.27 1.76 5.22
N ARG A 45 -19.00 2.16 5.11
CA ARG A 45 -18.64 3.53 4.71
C ARG A 45 -19.09 3.88 3.30
N GLN A 46 -19.10 2.91 2.38
CA GLN A 46 -19.68 3.11 1.05
C GLN A 46 -21.20 3.28 1.13
N ASN A 47 -21.91 2.43 1.91
CA ASN A 47 -23.36 2.53 2.09
C ASN A 47 -23.77 3.85 2.75
N ASP A 48 -22.95 4.37 3.67
CA ASP A 48 -23.18 5.66 4.36
C ASP A 48 -22.79 6.88 3.49
N GLY A 49 -22.28 6.65 2.27
CA GLY A 49 -21.83 7.72 1.38
C GLY A 49 -20.54 8.42 1.81
N GLN A 50 -19.80 7.87 2.78
CA GLN A 50 -18.51 8.41 3.23
C GLN A 50 -17.38 8.09 2.25
N LEU A 51 -17.48 6.96 1.55
CA LEU A 51 -16.58 6.56 0.48
C LEU A 51 -17.37 6.34 -0.82
N PRO A 52 -16.77 6.60 -1.99
CA PRO A 52 -17.39 6.22 -3.26
C PRO A 52 -17.48 4.68 -3.35
N ALA A 53 -18.36 4.18 -4.20
CA ALA A 53 -18.49 2.75 -4.44
C ALA A 53 -17.29 2.24 -5.27
N PHE A 54 -16.64 1.19 -4.79
CA PHE A 54 -15.60 0.42 -5.45
C PHE A 54 -15.67 -1.05 -5.02
N PRO A 55 -15.22 -2.02 -5.84
CA PRO A 55 -15.15 -3.41 -5.45
C PRO A 55 -14.06 -3.64 -4.38
N ILE A 56 -14.32 -4.60 -3.49
CA ILE A 56 -13.37 -5.07 -2.49
C ILE A 56 -13.05 -6.52 -2.81
N TRP A 57 -11.79 -6.82 -3.07
CA TRP A 57 -11.26 -8.18 -3.26
C TRP A 57 -10.75 -8.71 -1.92
N ASP A 58 -10.92 -10.00 -1.69
CA ASP A 58 -10.61 -10.61 -0.39
C ASP A 58 -9.13 -11.00 -0.24
N ASP A 59 -8.50 -11.63 -1.25
CA ASP A 59 -7.17 -12.22 -1.12
C ASP A 59 -6.15 -11.62 -2.10
N VAL A 60 -5.16 -10.92 -1.56
CA VAL A 60 -4.06 -10.33 -2.34
C VAL A 60 -3.27 -11.39 -3.14
N GLN A 61 -3.25 -12.64 -2.69
CA GLN A 61 -2.54 -13.74 -3.36
C GLN A 61 -3.20 -14.11 -4.68
N THR A 62 -4.54 -14.07 -4.72
CA THR A 62 -5.36 -14.41 -5.89
C THR A 62 -5.70 -13.21 -6.77
N PHE A 63 -5.41 -11.99 -6.31
CA PHE A 63 -5.70 -10.77 -7.07
C PHE A 63 -4.87 -10.71 -8.35
N ASP A 64 -5.53 -10.58 -9.50
CA ASP A 64 -4.88 -10.38 -10.81
C ASP A 64 -4.81 -8.88 -11.12
N GLY A 65 -3.59 -8.33 -11.13
CA GLY A 65 -3.34 -6.91 -11.43
C GLY A 65 -3.35 -6.58 -12.92
N ARG A 66 -3.19 -7.56 -13.80
CA ARG A 66 -3.03 -7.33 -15.25
C ARG A 66 -4.19 -6.59 -15.93
N PRO A 67 -5.47 -6.85 -15.59
CA PRO A 67 -6.60 -6.09 -16.15
C PRO A 67 -6.62 -4.61 -15.73
N TRP A 68 -5.87 -4.24 -14.70
CA TRP A 68 -5.82 -2.89 -14.14
C TRP A 68 -4.70 -2.02 -14.75
N ARG A 69 -3.83 -2.62 -15.57
CA ARG A 69 -2.76 -1.89 -16.28
C ARG A 69 -3.34 -0.79 -17.17
N GLY A 70 -2.80 0.43 -17.01
CA GLY A 70 -3.27 1.62 -17.73
C GLY A 70 -4.60 2.20 -17.23
N ARG A 71 -5.17 1.64 -16.14
CA ARG A 71 -6.39 2.12 -15.49
C ARG A 71 -6.15 2.65 -14.09
N VAL A 72 -5.04 2.27 -13.48
CA VAL A 72 -4.61 2.64 -12.13
C VAL A 72 -3.34 3.46 -12.21
N ASP A 73 -3.37 4.62 -11.57
CA ASP A 73 -2.24 5.54 -11.50
C ASP A 73 -1.40 5.32 -10.23
N VAL A 74 -2.04 4.88 -9.15
CA VAL A 74 -1.43 4.66 -7.83
C VAL A 74 -1.77 3.27 -7.31
N VAL A 75 -0.77 2.48 -6.95
CA VAL A 75 -0.94 1.32 -6.07
C VAL A 75 -0.46 1.73 -4.69
N SER A 76 -1.37 1.74 -3.72
CA SER A 76 -1.08 2.07 -2.32
C SER A 76 -1.24 0.85 -1.42
N GLY A 77 -0.52 0.78 -0.29
CA GLY A 77 -0.74 -0.25 0.71
C GLY A 77 0.27 -0.27 1.84
N GLY A 78 -0.19 -0.78 3.00
CA GLY A 78 0.65 -1.10 4.14
C GLY A 78 0.66 -2.61 4.36
N PHE A 79 1.67 -3.31 3.83
CA PHE A 79 1.73 -4.76 3.98
C PHE A 79 2.04 -5.18 5.43
N PRO A 80 1.47 -6.31 5.94
CA PRO A 80 1.70 -6.78 7.29
C PRO A 80 3.18 -7.01 7.61
N CYS A 81 3.59 -6.54 8.79
CA CYS A 81 4.98 -6.54 9.29
C CYS A 81 5.23 -7.69 10.26
N GLN A 82 4.44 -8.77 10.25
CA GLN A 82 4.44 -9.80 11.30
C GLN A 82 5.78 -10.53 11.45
N ASP A 83 6.57 -10.61 10.40
CA ASP A 83 7.88 -11.28 10.41
C ASP A 83 9.06 -10.32 10.59
N ILE A 84 8.80 -9.02 10.49
CA ILE A 84 9.77 -7.96 10.76
C ILE A 84 9.75 -7.58 12.26
N SER A 85 8.77 -8.07 13.04
CA SER A 85 8.68 -7.77 14.47
C SER A 85 9.67 -8.62 15.29
N CYS A 86 10.22 -8.02 16.36
CA CYS A 86 11.18 -8.67 17.28
C CYS A 86 10.65 -9.93 18.00
N ALA A 87 9.40 -10.32 17.80
CA ALA A 87 8.80 -11.54 18.34
C ALA A 87 8.92 -12.76 17.40
N GLY A 88 9.30 -12.56 16.15
CA GLY A 88 9.67 -13.62 15.22
C GLY A 88 11.18 -13.90 15.30
N LYS A 89 11.62 -15.05 14.80
CA LYS A 89 13.01 -15.53 14.83
C LYS A 89 14.04 -14.68 14.05
N GLY A 90 13.72 -13.43 13.71
CA GLY A 90 14.64 -12.50 13.05
C GLY A 90 14.95 -12.84 11.57
N GLU A 91 14.09 -13.63 10.91
CA GLU A 91 14.31 -14.09 9.52
C GLU A 91 14.11 -12.98 8.46
N GLY A 92 13.73 -11.76 8.90
CA GLY A 92 13.61 -10.62 8.01
C GLY A 92 12.55 -10.81 6.92
N ILE A 93 12.75 -10.16 5.77
CA ILE A 93 11.85 -10.22 4.61
C ILE A 93 11.94 -11.58 3.86
N GLU A 94 12.88 -12.45 4.23
CA GLU A 94 13.07 -13.77 3.62
C GLU A 94 12.24 -14.89 4.28
N GLY A 95 11.59 -14.63 5.42
CA GLY A 95 10.67 -15.57 6.06
C GLY A 95 9.38 -15.79 5.27
N ASP A 96 8.74 -16.97 5.45
CA ASP A 96 7.52 -17.39 4.69
C ASP A 96 6.35 -16.39 4.76
N ARG A 97 6.28 -15.57 5.81
CA ARG A 97 5.20 -14.58 6.01
C ARG A 97 5.53 -13.18 5.49
N SER A 98 6.78 -12.89 5.17
CA SER A 98 7.17 -11.71 4.38
C SER A 98 6.71 -11.81 2.93
N SER A 99 6.04 -12.92 2.60
CA SER A 99 5.37 -13.14 1.32
C SER A 99 4.39 -12.03 0.93
N MET A 100 3.87 -11.23 1.87
CA MET A 100 2.91 -10.16 1.56
C MET A 100 3.54 -9.03 0.74
N TRP A 101 4.82 -8.67 1.00
CA TRP A 101 5.54 -7.78 0.11
C TRP A 101 5.68 -8.36 -1.31
N LYS A 102 5.97 -9.66 -1.45
CA LYS A 102 6.07 -10.31 -2.77
C LYS A 102 4.79 -10.18 -3.58
N HIS A 103 3.62 -10.31 -2.92
CA HIS A 103 2.33 -10.12 -3.58
C HIS A 103 2.09 -8.66 -3.98
N MET A 104 2.45 -7.70 -3.12
CA MET A 104 2.40 -6.29 -3.46
C MET A 104 3.33 -5.95 -4.63
N ALA A 105 4.59 -6.42 -4.60
CA ALA A 105 5.55 -6.23 -5.68
C ALA A 105 5.06 -6.86 -7.00
N ARG A 106 4.50 -8.07 -6.95
CA ARG A 106 3.88 -8.72 -8.12
C ARG A 106 2.77 -7.85 -8.71
N ILE A 107 1.85 -7.36 -7.88
CA ILE A 107 0.74 -6.52 -8.34
C ILE A 107 1.25 -5.19 -8.91
N ILE A 108 2.25 -4.56 -8.30
CA ILE A 108 2.90 -3.36 -8.85
C ILE A 108 3.48 -3.66 -10.25
N GLY A 109 4.17 -4.79 -10.42
CA GLY A 109 4.71 -5.23 -11.72
C GLY A 109 3.63 -5.54 -12.76
N GLU A 110 2.50 -6.10 -12.36
CA GLU A 110 1.36 -6.41 -13.21
C GLU A 110 0.59 -5.15 -13.65
N VAL A 111 0.27 -4.28 -12.70
CA VAL A 111 -0.50 -3.04 -12.90
C VAL A 111 0.34 -1.99 -13.62
N ARG A 112 1.62 -1.87 -13.27
CA ARG A 112 2.53 -0.81 -13.75
C ARG A 112 1.95 0.59 -13.49
N PRO A 113 1.62 0.92 -12.22
CA PRO A 113 1.10 2.24 -11.89
C PRO A 113 2.19 3.30 -12.06
N ARG A 114 1.79 4.55 -12.25
CA ARG A 114 2.71 5.68 -12.22
C ARG A 114 3.42 5.84 -10.87
N TYR A 115 2.70 5.56 -9.78
CA TYR A 115 3.21 5.66 -8.42
C TYR A 115 2.90 4.40 -7.62
N ALA A 116 3.87 3.91 -6.85
CA ALA A 116 3.64 2.97 -5.76
C ALA A 116 3.85 3.69 -4.42
N TYR A 117 2.86 3.61 -3.54
CA TYR A 117 2.84 4.28 -2.24
C TYR A 117 2.76 3.23 -1.14
N VAL A 118 3.88 3.00 -0.45
CA VAL A 118 4.04 1.88 0.48
C VAL A 118 4.23 2.40 1.91
N GLU A 119 3.50 1.80 2.85
CA GLU A 119 3.61 2.09 4.28
C GLU A 119 4.08 0.86 5.04
N ASN A 120 4.90 1.07 6.08
CA ASN A 120 5.25 0.00 7.01
C ASN A 120 5.75 0.55 8.37
N SER A 121 6.12 -0.36 9.28
CA SER A 121 6.84 -0.03 10.50
C SER A 121 8.23 0.54 10.20
N PRO A 122 8.76 1.50 11.01
CA PRO A 122 10.15 1.94 10.90
C PRO A 122 11.18 0.83 11.02
N MET A 123 10.82 -0.32 11.61
CA MET A 123 11.69 -1.49 11.71
C MET A 123 12.06 -2.06 10.34
N LEU A 124 11.28 -1.77 9.30
CA LEU A 124 11.59 -2.15 7.92
C LEU A 124 12.98 -1.66 7.49
N VAL A 125 13.44 -0.51 7.99
CA VAL A 125 14.77 0.04 7.67
C VAL A 125 15.89 -0.96 7.92
N GLY A 126 15.84 -1.65 9.07
CA GLY A 126 16.88 -2.64 9.46
C GLY A 126 16.62 -4.06 8.96
N LEU A 127 15.37 -4.38 8.58
CA LEU A 127 14.96 -5.78 8.39
C LEU A 127 14.51 -6.11 6.96
N GLY A 128 14.34 -5.11 6.07
CA GLY A 128 13.82 -5.44 4.74
C GLY A 128 13.77 -4.30 3.73
N LEU A 129 14.09 -3.06 4.10
CA LEU A 129 14.02 -1.91 3.20
C LEU A 129 14.84 -2.10 1.93
N THR A 130 16.06 -2.66 2.07
CA THR A 130 16.94 -2.91 0.93
C THR A 130 16.29 -3.83 -0.09
N ALA A 131 15.60 -4.90 0.33
CA ALA A 131 14.89 -5.80 -0.57
C ALA A 131 13.74 -5.08 -1.28
N VAL A 132 12.92 -4.31 -0.53
CA VAL A 132 11.81 -3.51 -1.10
C VAL A 132 12.33 -2.54 -2.16
N LEU A 133 13.39 -1.79 -1.85
CA LEU A 133 13.96 -0.81 -2.79
C LEU A 133 14.60 -1.49 -4.00
N SER A 134 15.26 -2.64 -3.79
CA SER A 134 15.85 -3.43 -4.88
C SER A 134 14.79 -3.94 -5.85
N ASP A 135 13.68 -4.51 -5.33
CA ASP A 135 12.59 -5.00 -6.17
C ASP A 135 11.94 -3.86 -6.96
N LEU A 136 11.71 -2.71 -6.34
CA LEU A 136 11.19 -1.53 -7.02
C LEU A 136 12.15 -1.04 -8.11
N ALA A 137 13.45 -0.96 -7.82
CA ALA A 137 14.47 -0.55 -8.79
C ALA A 137 14.57 -1.54 -9.97
N GLN A 138 14.51 -2.85 -9.72
CA GLN A 138 14.48 -3.87 -10.78
C GLN A 138 13.26 -3.74 -11.70
N MET A 139 12.14 -3.27 -11.15
CA MET A 139 10.95 -2.96 -11.93
C MET A 139 11.02 -1.60 -12.66
N GLY A 140 12.11 -0.82 -12.48
CA GLY A 140 12.29 0.49 -13.11
C GLY A 140 11.58 1.62 -12.38
N TYR A 141 11.44 1.53 -11.06
CA TYR A 141 10.94 2.62 -10.21
C TYR A 141 12.10 3.35 -9.52
N ASP A 142 12.03 4.68 -9.48
CA ASP A 142 12.83 5.51 -8.57
C ASP A 142 12.07 5.73 -7.27
N ALA A 143 12.68 5.39 -6.14
CA ALA A 143 12.01 5.39 -4.84
C ALA A 143 12.64 6.39 -3.88
N LYS A 144 11.78 7.18 -3.22
CA LYS A 144 12.14 8.02 -2.07
C LYS A 144 11.43 7.51 -0.84
N TRP A 145 12.09 7.57 0.30
CA TRP A 145 11.49 7.12 1.54
C TRP A 145 11.86 8.02 2.73
N GLY A 146 11.06 7.95 3.78
CA GLY A 146 11.31 8.67 5.02
C GLY A 146 10.42 8.16 6.14
N ILE A 147 10.80 8.48 7.39
CA ILE A 147 9.99 8.16 8.56
C ILE A 147 9.19 9.40 8.96
N MET A 148 7.87 9.23 9.07
CA MET A 148 6.96 10.26 9.53
C MET A 148 6.02 9.69 10.57
N GLY A 149 5.89 10.39 11.69
CA GLY A 149 4.97 10.03 12.76
C GLY A 149 3.76 10.96 12.82
N ALA A 150 2.71 10.49 13.44
CA ALA A 150 1.48 11.26 13.63
C ALA A 150 1.73 12.59 14.38
N HIS A 151 2.72 12.63 15.27
CA HIS A 151 3.12 13.85 16.00
C HIS A 151 3.66 14.96 15.09
N HIS A 152 4.19 14.65 13.90
CA HIS A 152 4.62 15.66 12.92
C HIS A 152 3.44 16.44 12.30
N VAL A 153 2.22 15.91 12.44
CA VAL A 153 0.98 16.55 12.00
C VAL A 153 0.05 16.88 13.17
N ALA A 154 0.65 17.20 14.34
CA ALA A 154 -0.03 17.64 15.56
C ALA A 154 -0.96 16.61 16.24
N ALA A 155 -0.86 15.32 15.92
CA ALA A 155 -1.57 14.30 16.67
C ALA A 155 -0.94 14.06 18.05
N PRO A 156 -1.72 13.72 19.11
CA PRO A 156 -1.24 13.57 20.47
C PRO A 156 -0.48 12.26 20.74
N HIS A 157 -0.06 11.54 19.70
CA HIS A 157 0.66 10.26 19.80
C HIS A 157 1.73 10.16 18.72
N LYS A 158 2.76 9.33 18.95
CA LYS A 158 3.91 9.21 18.05
C LYS A 158 3.56 8.51 16.74
N ARG A 159 3.21 7.23 16.78
CA ARG A 159 2.90 6.35 15.63
C ARG A 159 3.82 6.60 14.42
N ASP A 160 5.11 6.39 14.60
CA ASP A 160 6.09 6.50 13.51
C ASP A 160 5.85 5.42 12.46
N ARG A 161 5.94 5.79 11.18
CA ARG A 161 5.81 4.90 10.02
C ARG A 161 6.85 5.27 8.98
N ILE A 162 7.37 4.25 8.31
CA ILE A 162 8.13 4.47 7.08
C ILE A 162 7.15 4.60 5.91
N TRP A 163 7.40 5.57 5.09
CA TRP A 163 6.67 5.85 3.85
C TRP A 163 7.64 5.75 2.69
N ILE A 164 7.29 4.99 1.66
CA ILE A 164 8.07 4.82 0.45
C ILE A 164 7.19 5.26 -0.71
N VAL A 165 7.66 6.22 -1.48
CA VAL A 165 7.00 6.68 -2.71
C VAL A 165 7.90 6.34 -3.88
N ALA A 166 7.45 5.44 -4.74
CA ALA A 166 8.16 5.04 -5.93
C ALA A 166 7.46 5.54 -7.19
N THR A 167 8.22 6.08 -8.12
CA THR A 167 7.75 6.65 -9.39
C THR A 167 8.30 5.82 -10.55
N ASP A 168 7.43 5.41 -11.46
CA ASP A 168 7.85 4.69 -12.68
C ASP A 168 8.69 5.61 -13.57
N THR A 169 9.94 5.24 -13.84
CA THR A 169 10.87 6.03 -14.65
C THR A 169 10.60 5.91 -16.16
N ASN A 170 9.73 4.99 -16.57
CA ASN A 170 9.39 4.75 -17.98
C ASN A 170 8.12 5.51 -18.43
N ILE A 171 7.45 6.19 -17.49
CA ILE A 171 6.28 7.03 -17.80
C ILE A 171 6.73 8.48 -17.84
N ASN A 172 6.77 9.06 -19.04
CA ASN A 172 6.99 10.48 -19.29
C ASN A 172 5.72 11.29 -19.05
#